data_c7b6683c9ac6131568ec9faec680332d
#
_entry.id   c7b6683c9ac6131568ec9faec680332d
#
_cell.length_a   1.000
_cell.length_b   1.000
_cell.length_c   1.000
_cell.angle_alpha   90.00
_cell.angle_beta   90.00
_cell.angle_gamma   90.00
#
_symmetry.space_group_name_H-M   'P 1'
#
loop_
_entity.id
_entity.type
_entity.pdbx_description
1 polymer ?
#
loop_
_entity_poly.entity_id
_entity_poly.type
_entity_poly.pdbx_seq_one_letter_code
_entity_poly.pdbx_strand_id
1 'polypeptide(L)'
;MKITQVRLGRISTPLRVPFKTALRTVNSVEDVIVELHTDTGTVGYGEAPPTGVITGDTTGAILGAIQDHIAPALLGRDLDEFEDLTAAVQKALVHNTSAKAAVDMALWDLLGQKYSAPVYRMLGGARKNIVTDITISVNPPEEMARDARTAVQRGYDCLKVKVGIDPELDVARLAAVRQAVGRDIKLRIDANQAWNAKQAVRILNQMQEKGLDIEFVEQPVPAADLEGMQYVTRHADVPVLADESVFSPADALRIMQTGAADLVNIKLMKCGGITNALRIAAAAEVYGVECMIGCMLEAKISVNAAVELACAKKIITKIDLDGPVLCSEDHILGGAVFDEKNITVSDAPGMGIQGFVPGKVSYLD
;
A
#
# COMPACT_ATOMS: atom_id res chain seq x y z
N MET A 1 -4.04 -29.04 8.48
CA MET A 1 -2.94 -28.11 8.79
C MET A 1 -3.45 -27.12 9.83
N LYS A 2 -3.08 -27.35 11.09
CA LYS A 2 -3.61 -26.58 12.23
C LYS A 2 -2.63 -25.51 12.66
N ILE A 3 -3.11 -24.32 12.99
CA ILE A 3 -2.29 -23.23 13.53
C ILE A 3 -1.94 -23.56 14.98
N THR A 4 -0.64 -23.68 15.29
CA THR A 4 -0.15 -24.09 16.61
C THR A 4 0.46 -22.96 17.41
N GLN A 5 1.00 -21.93 16.74
CA GLN A 5 1.64 -20.80 17.38
C GLN A 5 1.55 -19.54 16.51
N VAL A 6 1.37 -18.41 17.13
CA VAL A 6 1.57 -17.07 16.55
C VAL A 6 2.80 -16.49 17.19
N ARG A 7 3.84 -16.24 16.40
CA ARG A 7 5.09 -15.66 16.87
C ARG A 7 5.24 -14.26 16.30
N LEU A 8 5.64 -13.31 17.13
CA LEU A 8 5.80 -11.91 16.74
C LEU A 8 7.26 -11.51 16.81
N GLY A 9 7.65 -10.64 15.88
CA GLY A 9 8.97 -10.05 15.82
C GLY A 9 8.91 -8.60 15.34
N ARG A 10 10.06 -7.93 15.36
CA ARG A 10 10.25 -6.59 14.82
C ARG A 10 11.40 -6.59 13.84
N ILE A 11 11.23 -5.82 12.78
CA ILE A 11 12.26 -5.55 11.79
C ILE A 11 12.48 -4.05 11.69
N SER A 12 13.73 -3.63 11.54
CA SER A 12 14.11 -2.23 11.33
C SER A 12 15.04 -2.14 10.14
N THR A 13 14.66 -1.32 9.15
CA THR A 13 15.46 -1.14 7.93
C THR A 13 15.61 0.34 7.63
N PRO A 14 16.84 0.89 7.61
CA PRO A 14 17.07 2.28 7.24
C PRO A 14 16.63 2.57 5.80
N LEU A 15 16.11 3.76 5.57
CA LEU A 15 15.85 4.25 4.22
C LEU A 15 17.13 4.79 3.58
N ARG A 16 17.23 4.71 2.26
CA ARG A 16 18.34 5.28 1.48
C ARG A 16 18.43 6.81 1.61
N VAL A 17 17.25 7.44 1.67
CA VAL A 17 17.06 8.87 1.93
C VAL A 17 15.82 9.08 2.81
N PRO A 18 15.77 10.18 3.62
CA PRO A 18 14.59 10.47 4.41
C PRO A 18 13.33 10.63 3.53
N PHE A 19 12.24 9.96 3.90
CA PHE A 19 10.96 10.05 3.21
C PHE A 19 10.08 11.12 3.85
N LYS A 20 9.62 12.11 3.05
CA LYS A 20 8.86 13.27 3.54
C LYS A 20 7.52 13.40 2.83
N THR A 21 6.47 13.53 3.62
CA THR A 21 5.10 13.83 3.16
C THR A 21 4.59 15.08 3.87
N ALA A 22 3.36 15.52 3.56
CA ALA A 22 2.70 16.59 4.31
C ALA A 22 2.49 16.23 5.80
N LEU A 23 2.45 14.93 6.15
CA LEU A 23 2.10 14.45 7.49
C LEU A 23 3.31 14.12 8.36
N ARG A 24 4.45 13.67 7.79
CA ARG A 24 5.60 13.18 8.56
C ARG A 24 6.91 13.10 7.76
N THR A 25 8.01 12.97 8.50
CA THR A 25 9.33 12.55 7.98
C THR A 25 9.73 11.24 8.64
N VAL A 26 10.22 10.27 7.83
CA VAL A 26 10.59 8.92 8.27
C VAL A 26 12.01 8.62 7.76
N ASN A 27 12.84 7.99 8.60
CA ASN A 27 14.23 7.63 8.28
C ASN A 27 14.48 6.12 8.21
N SER A 28 13.58 5.33 8.77
CA SER A 28 13.62 3.85 8.77
C SER A 28 12.22 3.26 8.65
N VAL A 29 12.13 2.09 8.07
CA VAL A 29 10.95 1.21 8.16
C VAL A 29 11.06 0.44 9.47
N GLU A 30 10.00 0.45 10.27
CA GLU A 30 9.92 -0.22 11.57
C GLU A 30 8.66 -1.07 11.61
N ASP A 31 8.76 -2.36 11.25
CA ASP A 31 7.58 -3.19 11.08
C ASP A 31 7.47 -4.31 12.11
N VAL A 32 6.24 -4.70 12.42
CA VAL A 32 5.92 -5.90 13.18
C VAL A 32 5.81 -7.07 12.22
N ILE A 33 6.56 -8.14 12.50
CA ILE A 33 6.54 -9.39 11.76
C ILE A 33 5.62 -10.39 12.47
N VAL A 34 4.84 -11.11 11.67
CA VAL A 34 3.95 -12.19 12.12
C VAL A 34 4.38 -13.49 11.47
N GLU A 35 4.62 -14.51 12.27
CA GLU A 35 4.76 -15.90 11.83
C GLU A 35 3.60 -16.73 12.37
N LEU A 36 2.87 -17.38 11.49
CA LEU A 36 1.88 -18.40 11.84
C LEU A 36 2.50 -19.79 11.64
N HIS A 37 2.79 -20.47 12.74
CA HIS A 37 3.34 -21.83 12.73
C HIS A 37 2.22 -22.87 12.74
N THR A 38 2.43 -23.99 12.06
CA THR A 38 1.46 -25.07 11.96
C THR A 38 1.99 -26.41 12.48
N ASP A 39 1.09 -27.36 12.72
CA ASP A 39 1.39 -28.75 13.12
C ASP A 39 2.16 -29.54 12.03
N THR A 40 2.25 -29.04 10.82
CA THR A 40 3.03 -29.64 9.72
C THR A 40 4.44 -29.05 9.61
N GLY A 41 4.79 -28.08 10.47
CA GLY A 41 6.06 -27.36 10.41
C GLY A 41 6.11 -26.25 9.36
N THR A 42 5.01 -26.02 8.64
CA THR A 42 4.88 -24.90 7.67
C THR A 42 4.68 -23.59 8.42
N VAL A 43 5.30 -22.51 7.92
CA VAL A 43 5.20 -21.16 8.51
C VAL A 43 4.64 -20.21 7.46
N GLY A 44 3.61 -19.45 7.84
CA GLY A 44 3.08 -18.33 7.04
C GLY A 44 3.57 -17.00 7.58
N TYR A 45 3.86 -16.07 6.70
CA TYR A 45 4.47 -14.79 7.02
C TYR A 45 3.53 -13.61 6.77
N GLY A 46 3.59 -12.64 7.67
CA GLY A 46 2.89 -11.37 7.53
C GLY A 46 3.68 -10.22 8.15
N GLU A 47 3.29 -9.00 7.81
CA GLU A 47 3.98 -7.80 8.21
C GLU A 47 3.00 -6.65 8.42
N ALA A 48 3.25 -5.81 9.43
CA ALA A 48 2.43 -4.66 9.75
C ALA A 48 3.29 -3.43 10.10
N PRO A 49 3.30 -2.38 9.28
CA PRO A 49 3.91 -1.10 9.59
C PRO A 49 3.04 -0.32 10.60
N PRO A 50 3.64 0.23 11.68
CA PRO A 50 2.96 1.15 12.57
C PRO A 50 2.87 2.54 11.92
N THR A 51 1.72 2.85 11.34
CA THR A 51 1.49 4.13 10.65
C THR A 51 0.46 4.98 11.39
N GLY A 52 0.83 5.47 12.57
CA GLY A 52 -0.07 6.18 13.49
C GLY A 52 -0.79 7.40 12.90
N VAL A 53 -0.19 8.09 11.90
CA VAL A 53 -0.79 9.27 11.24
C VAL A 53 -1.80 8.92 10.14
N ILE A 54 -1.88 7.66 9.71
CA ILE A 54 -2.80 7.20 8.65
C ILE A 54 -3.79 6.17 9.23
N THR A 55 -3.29 5.03 9.75
CA THR A 55 -4.14 3.95 10.27
C THR A 55 -4.47 4.11 11.76
N GLY A 56 -3.73 4.98 12.47
CA GLY A 56 -3.82 5.08 13.93
C GLY A 56 -3.05 3.97 14.67
N ASP A 57 -2.52 2.98 13.95
CA ASP A 57 -1.84 1.85 14.55
C ASP A 57 -0.41 2.22 14.99
N THR A 58 -0.09 1.95 16.24
CA THR A 58 1.27 2.00 16.80
C THR A 58 1.82 0.59 16.93
N THR A 59 3.14 0.45 17.11
CA THR A 59 3.76 -0.88 17.35
C THR A 59 3.09 -1.62 18.51
N GLY A 60 2.87 -0.94 19.65
CA GLY A 60 2.19 -1.54 20.81
C GLY A 60 0.75 -1.94 20.52
N ALA A 61 -0.01 -1.13 19.76
CA ALA A 61 -1.37 -1.45 19.35
C ALA A 61 -1.41 -2.69 18.45
N ILE A 62 -0.50 -2.79 17.46
CA ILE A 62 -0.41 -3.95 16.58
C ILE A 62 -0.09 -5.22 17.38
N LEU A 63 0.91 -5.16 18.25
CA LEU A 63 1.29 -6.31 19.08
C LEU A 63 0.15 -6.78 19.98
N GLY A 64 -0.47 -5.87 20.76
CA GLY A 64 -1.59 -6.19 21.64
C GLY A 64 -2.81 -6.70 20.88
N ALA A 65 -3.14 -6.09 19.73
CA ALA A 65 -4.24 -6.55 18.89
C ALA A 65 -4.04 -8.01 18.42
N ILE A 66 -2.81 -8.37 18.06
CA ILE A 66 -2.51 -9.74 17.60
C ILE A 66 -2.48 -10.69 18.78
N GLN A 67 -1.69 -10.39 19.84
CA GLN A 67 -1.48 -11.30 20.97
C GLN A 67 -2.77 -11.58 21.76
N ASP A 68 -3.51 -10.53 22.10
CA ASP A 68 -4.60 -10.62 23.06
C ASP A 68 -5.95 -10.94 22.40
N HIS A 69 -6.11 -10.64 21.11
CA HIS A 69 -7.41 -10.73 20.45
C HIS A 69 -7.42 -11.60 19.18
N ILE A 70 -6.44 -11.47 18.28
CA ILE A 70 -6.47 -12.22 17.02
C ILE A 70 -5.93 -13.64 17.21
N ALA A 71 -4.75 -13.80 17.83
CA ALA A 71 -4.12 -15.10 18.01
C ALA A 71 -5.00 -16.10 18.77
N PRO A 72 -5.70 -15.75 19.88
CA PRO A 72 -6.58 -16.68 20.57
C PRO A 72 -7.73 -17.22 19.70
N ALA A 73 -8.18 -16.44 18.71
CA ALA A 73 -9.24 -16.86 17.80
C ALA A 73 -8.78 -17.82 16.69
N LEU A 74 -7.47 -18.00 16.51
CA LEU A 74 -6.87 -18.83 15.46
C LEU A 74 -6.21 -20.11 15.97
N LEU A 75 -5.67 -20.08 17.20
CA LEU A 75 -4.91 -21.20 17.74
C LEU A 75 -5.74 -22.49 17.83
N GLY A 76 -5.18 -23.60 17.34
CA GLY A 76 -5.81 -24.92 17.30
C GLY A 76 -6.76 -25.14 16.14
N ARG A 77 -7.12 -24.10 15.37
CA ARG A 77 -8.04 -24.20 14.22
C ARG A 77 -7.33 -24.74 12.99
N ASP A 78 -8.10 -25.39 12.14
CA ASP A 78 -7.59 -25.93 10.88
C ASP A 78 -7.71 -24.91 9.76
N LEU A 79 -6.69 -24.85 8.89
CA LEU A 79 -6.65 -23.97 7.73
C LEU A 79 -7.76 -24.29 6.70
N ASP A 80 -8.39 -25.45 6.77
CA ASP A 80 -9.55 -25.80 5.95
C ASP A 80 -10.80 -24.96 6.28
N GLU A 81 -10.83 -24.35 7.47
CA GLU A 81 -11.84 -23.36 7.87
C GLU A 81 -11.49 -21.93 7.40
N PHE A 82 -10.90 -21.77 6.22
CA PHE A 82 -10.25 -20.54 5.77
C PHE A 82 -11.15 -19.30 5.81
N GLU A 83 -12.41 -19.42 5.34
CA GLU A 83 -13.37 -18.31 5.40
C GLU A 83 -13.67 -17.89 6.84
N ASP A 84 -13.84 -18.87 7.75
CA ASP A 84 -14.09 -18.59 9.16
C ASP A 84 -12.85 -18.03 9.89
N LEU A 85 -11.65 -18.44 9.49
CA LEU A 85 -10.39 -17.89 10.01
C LEU A 85 -10.22 -16.42 9.61
N THR A 86 -10.39 -16.10 8.33
CA THR A 86 -10.31 -14.73 7.85
C THR A 86 -11.42 -13.86 8.44
N ALA A 87 -12.62 -14.39 8.58
CA ALA A 87 -13.73 -13.70 9.26
C ALA A 87 -13.44 -13.46 10.75
N ALA A 88 -12.81 -14.41 11.45
CA ALA A 88 -12.40 -14.25 12.85
C ALA A 88 -11.35 -13.12 12.98
N VAL A 89 -10.36 -13.06 12.09
CA VAL A 89 -9.38 -11.95 12.04
C VAL A 89 -10.09 -10.60 11.89
N GLN A 90 -11.02 -10.49 10.93
CA GLN A 90 -11.71 -9.23 10.67
C GLN A 90 -12.64 -8.80 11.82
N LYS A 91 -13.22 -9.75 12.54
CA LYS A 91 -14.16 -9.49 13.65
C LYS A 91 -13.49 -9.32 15.00
N ALA A 92 -12.21 -9.68 15.16
CA ALA A 92 -11.52 -9.68 16.45
C ALA A 92 -11.55 -8.32 17.16
N LEU A 93 -11.44 -7.24 16.40
CA LEU A 93 -11.37 -5.87 16.90
C LEU A 93 -12.04 -4.90 15.92
N VAL A 94 -12.45 -3.74 16.43
CA VAL A 94 -12.79 -2.60 15.58
C VAL A 94 -11.48 -1.91 15.17
N HIS A 95 -11.38 -1.42 13.93
CA HIS A 95 -10.14 -0.85 13.37
C HIS A 95 -8.97 -1.82 13.45
N ASN A 96 -7.79 -1.40 13.92
CA ASN A 96 -6.54 -2.20 14.02
C ASN A 96 -6.21 -2.92 12.70
N THR A 97 -6.33 -2.19 11.61
CA THR A 97 -6.33 -2.76 10.26
C THR A 97 -4.96 -3.28 9.84
N SER A 98 -3.85 -2.68 10.33
CA SER A 98 -2.51 -3.19 10.07
C SER A 98 -2.27 -4.54 10.74
N ALA A 99 -2.72 -4.72 11.99
CA ALA A 99 -2.64 -6.00 12.69
C ALA A 99 -3.43 -7.12 11.98
N LYS A 100 -4.65 -6.79 11.53
CA LYS A 100 -5.49 -7.72 10.74
C LYS A 100 -4.85 -8.08 9.42
N ALA A 101 -4.29 -7.08 8.72
CA ALA A 101 -3.62 -7.29 7.44
C ALA A 101 -2.44 -8.25 7.55
N ALA A 102 -1.59 -8.09 8.57
CA ALA A 102 -0.46 -8.99 8.78
C ALA A 102 -0.89 -10.45 8.98
N VAL A 103 -1.92 -10.68 9.80
CA VAL A 103 -2.41 -12.04 10.05
C VAL A 103 -3.16 -12.61 8.84
N ASP A 104 -3.96 -11.80 8.15
CA ASP A 104 -4.64 -12.18 6.91
C ASP A 104 -3.65 -12.61 5.81
N MET A 105 -2.55 -11.85 5.62
CA MET A 105 -1.48 -12.20 4.69
C MET A 105 -0.84 -13.55 5.04
N ALA A 106 -0.52 -13.76 6.32
CA ALA A 106 0.09 -15.01 6.78
C ALA A 106 -0.85 -16.22 6.57
N LEU A 107 -2.16 -16.03 6.71
CA LEU A 107 -3.16 -17.06 6.39
C LEU A 107 -3.18 -17.38 4.88
N TRP A 108 -3.16 -16.38 4.02
CA TRP A 108 -3.09 -16.56 2.58
C TRP A 108 -1.78 -17.24 2.14
N ASP A 109 -0.67 -16.88 2.77
CA ASP A 109 0.62 -17.54 2.54
C ASP A 109 0.57 -19.03 2.88
N LEU A 110 0.06 -19.39 4.07
CA LEU A 110 -0.17 -20.78 4.47
C LEU A 110 -1.09 -21.53 3.50
N LEU A 111 -2.17 -20.89 3.03
CA LEU A 111 -3.10 -21.50 2.11
C LEU A 111 -2.42 -21.84 0.78
N GLY A 112 -1.63 -20.92 0.25
CA GLY A 112 -0.84 -21.15 -0.97
C GLY A 112 0.19 -22.25 -0.80
N GLN A 113 0.88 -22.30 0.35
CA GLN A 113 1.83 -23.37 0.68
C GLN A 113 1.11 -24.73 0.79
N LYS A 114 -0.05 -24.79 1.45
CA LYS A 114 -0.86 -26.00 1.59
C LYS A 114 -1.26 -26.59 0.24
N TYR A 115 -1.66 -25.77 -0.70
CA TYR A 115 -2.07 -26.21 -2.04
C TYR A 115 -0.93 -26.21 -3.08
N SER A 116 0.32 -25.95 -2.65
CA SER A 116 1.51 -25.88 -3.52
C SER A 116 1.30 -24.92 -4.71
N ALA A 117 0.62 -23.81 -4.46
CA ALA A 117 0.30 -22.78 -5.45
C ALA A 117 0.71 -21.38 -4.99
N PRO A 118 1.24 -20.53 -5.90
CA PRO A 118 1.45 -19.11 -5.59
C PRO A 118 0.13 -18.39 -5.33
N VAL A 119 0.12 -17.47 -4.37
CA VAL A 119 -1.10 -16.74 -3.99
C VAL A 119 -1.70 -16.00 -5.18
N TYR A 120 -0.89 -15.31 -6.00
CA TYR A 120 -1.41 -14.57 -7.16
C TYR A 120 -2.20 -15.45 -8.14
N ARG A 121 -1.80 -16.72 -8.32
CA ARG A 121 -2.53 -17.66 -9.18
C ARG A 121 -3.85 -18.10 -8.57
N MET A 122 -3.88 -18.34 -7.28
CA MET A 122 -5.12 -18.66 -6.53
C MET A 122 -6.12 -17.51 -6.60
N LEU A 123 -5.64 -16.27 -6.62
CA LEU A 123 -6.45 -15.06 -6.67
C LEU A 123 -6.92 -14.69 -8.09
N GLY A 124 -6.35 -15.30 -9.16
CA GLY A 124 -6.79 -15.05 -10.54
C GLY A 124 -5.70 -15.06 -11.61
N GLY A 125 -4.46 -14.80 -11.27
CA GLY A 125 -3.28 -14.99 -12.14
C GLY A 125 -3.26 -14.18 -13.43
N ALA A 126 -3.54 -12.88 -13.38
CA ALA A 126 -3.68 -12.05 -14.58
C ALA A 126 -2.33 -11.76 -15.29
N ARG A 127 -1.24 -11.60 -14.52
CA ARG A 127 0.10 -11.24 -15.02
C ARG A 127 1.19 -11.64 -14.02
N LYS A 128 2.45 -11.69 -14.48
CA LYS A 128 3.62 -12.00 -13.64
C LYS A 128 4.48 -10.77 -13.31
N ASN A 129 4.37 -9.74 -14.12
CA ASN A 129 5.19 -8.55 -14.00
C ASN A 129 4.29 -7.33 -13.88
N ILE A 130 4.68 -6.42 -13.02
CA ILE A 130 4.05 -5.10 -12.86
C ILE A 130 5.14 -4.02 -12.85
N VAL A 131 4.74 -2.80 -13.15
CA VAL A 131 5.63 -1.63 -13.15
C VAL A 131 5.10 -0.64 -12.13
N THR A 132 5.94 -0.29 -11.14
CA THR A 132 5.63 0.70 -10.10
C THR A 132 6.13 2.08 -10.48
N ASP A 133 5.51 3.12 -9.92
CA ASP A 133 6.10 4.45 -9.84
C ASP A 133 7.18 4.53 -8.75
N ILE A 134 7.74 5.72 -8.54
CA ILE A 134 8.62 6.05 -7.42
C ILE A 134 8.17 7.37 -6.82
N THR A 135 8.17 7.44 -5.50
CA THR A 135 7.76 8.64 -4.76
C THR A 135 8.88 9.67 -4.69
N ILE A 136 8.55 10.90 -5.08
CA ILE A 136 9.36 12.10 -4.87
C ILE A 136 8.83 12.81 -3.63
N SER A 137 9.65 12.85 -2.58
CA SER A 137 9.33 13.51 -1.32
C SER A 137 9.10 15.01 -1.50
N VAL A 138 8.22 15.59 -0.66
CA VAL A 138 7.98 17.04 -0.69
C VAL A 138 9.18 17.80 -0.13
N ASN A 139 9.76 18.65 -0.96
CA ASN A 139 10.97 19.46 -0.70
C ASN A 139 10.85 20.80 -1.47
N PRO A 140 11.85 21.70 -1.42
CA PRO A 140 11.92 22.85 -2.33
C PRO A 140 11.94 22.42 -3.82
N PRO A 141 11.41 23.25 -4.74
CA PRO A 141 11.25 22.89 -6.15
C PRO A 141 12.52 22.37 -6.83
N GLU A 142 13.68 22.96 -6.53
CA GLU A 142 14.97 22.60 -7.14
C GLU A 142 15.45 21.23 -6.65
N GLU A 143 15.17 20.89 -5.39
CA GLU A 143 15.49 19.58 -4.81
C GLU A 143 14.61 18.50 -5.43
N MET A 144 13.30 18.73 -5.51
CA MET A 144 12.37 17.81 -6.15
C MET A 144 12.69 17.58 -7.63
N ALA A 145 13.12 18.63 -8.34
CA ALA A 145 13.57 18.52 -9.72
C ALA A 145 14.84 17.67 -9.87
N ARG A 146 15.78 17.73 -8.91
CA ARG A 146 16.98 16.86 -8.88
C ARG A 146 16.60 15.41 -8.61
N ASP A 147 15.75 15.17 -7.60
CA ASP A 147 15.30 13.83 -7.22
C ASP A 147 14.53 13.17 -8.36
N ALA A 148 13.66 13.92 -9.04
CA ALA A 148 12.93 13.46 -10.21
C ALA A 148 13.86 13.07 -11.37
N ARG A 149 14.90 13.87 -11.68
CA ARG A 149 15.90 13.49 -12.69
C ARG A 149 16.64 12.22 -12.30
N THR A 150 17.02 12.08 -11.04
CA THR A 150 17.68 10.86 -10.54
C THR A 150 16.78 9.62 -10.69
N ALA A 151 15.49 9.75 -10.39
CA ALA A 151 14.53 8.68 -10.59
C ALA A 151 14.41 8.27 -12.07
N VAL A 152 14.31 9.24 -12.98
CA VAL A 152 14.26 8.96 -14.43
C VAL A 152 15.56 8.32 -14.93
N GLN A 153 16.73 8.73 -14.43
CA GLN A 153 18.03 8.10 -14.76
C GLN A 153 18.10 6.64 -14.27
N ARG A 154 17.39 6.29 -13.18
CA ARG A 154 17.21 4.91 -12.70
C ARG A 154 16.21 4.10 -13.54
N GLY A 155 15.56 4.72 -14.52
CA GLY A 155 14.65 4.08 -15.47
C GLY A 155 13.17 4.21 -15.15
N TYR A 156 12.78 5.01 -14.13
CA TYR A 156 11.36 5.26 -13.84
C TYR A 156 10.74 6.17 -14.90
N ASP A 157 9.54 5.81 -15.35
CA ASP A 157 8.74 6.54 -16.32
C ASP A 157 7.42 7.09 -15.74
N CYS A 158 7.21 6.86 -14.44
CA CYS A 158 6.09 7.39 -13.66
C CYS A 158 6.62 7.84 -12.29
N LEU A 159 6.29 9.07 -11.90
CA LEU A 159 6.68 9.66 -10.62
C LEU A 159 5.44 10.05 -9.82
N LYS A 160 5.39 9.61 -8.55
CA LYS A 160 4.40 10.08 -7.57
C LYS A 160 5.03 11.24 -6.78
N VAL A 161 4.48 12.43 -6.94
CA VAL A 161 5.04 13.67 -6.37
C VAL A 161 4.24 14.09 -5.15
N LYS A 162 4.86 14.10 -3.97
CA LYS A 162 4.21 14.57 -2.73
C LYS A 162 4.12 16.09 -2.73
N VAL A 163 2.95 16.60 -2.31
CA VAL A 163 2.61 18.02 -2.20
C VAL A 163 1.91 18.32 -0.86
N GLY A 164 1.45 19.56 -0.65
CA GLY A 164 0.54 19.90 0.45
C GLY A 164 1.18 20.53 1.70
N ILE A 165 2.51 20.57 1.84
CA ILE A 165 3.15 21.29 2.98
C ILE A 165 2.92 22.80 2.85
N ASP A 166 3.06 23.31 1.64
CA ASP A 166 2.80 24.73 1.30
C ASP A 166 2.08 24.75 -0.05
N PRO A 167 0.74 24.86 -0.02
CA PRO A 167 -0.07 24.81 -1.23
C PRO A 167 0.25 25.89 -2.27
N GLU A 168 0.74 27.06 -1.82
CA GLU A 168 1.12 28.14 -2.75
C GLU A 168 2.36 27.79 -3.57
N LEU A 169 3.23 26.89 -3.06
CA LEU A 169 4.41 26.39 -3.77
C LEU A 169 4.15 25.13 -4.60
N ASP A 170 3.02 24.45 -4.43
CA ASP A 170 2.80 23.14 -5.05
C ASP A 170 2.82 23.22 -6.59
N VAL A 171 2.24 24.27 -7.18
CA VAL A 171 2.29 24.50 -8.63
C VAL A 171 3.74 24.75 -9.11
N ALA A 172 4.54 25.47 -8.33
CA ALA A 172 5.95 25.72 -8.67
C ALA A 172 6.80 24.44 -8.55
N ARG A 173 6.53 23.61 -7.51
CA ARG A 173 7.16 22.29 -7.34
C ARG A 173 6.93 21.40 -8.56
N LEU A 174 5.66 21.26 -8.96
CA LEU A 174 5.29 20.44 -10.12
C LEU A 174 5.85 21.01 -11.44
N ALA A 175 5.87 22.33 -11.61
CA ALA A 175 6.48 22.97 -12.78
C ALA A 175 7.98 22.68 -12.88
N ALA A 176 8.71 22.76 -11.76
CA ALA A 176 10.14 22.42 -11.69
C ALA A 176 10.39 20.94 -12.00
N VAL A 177 9.58 20.03 -11.44
CA VAL A 177 9.65 18.59 -11.76
C VAL A 177 9.38 18.35 -13.23
N ARG A 178 8.28 18.86 -13.78
CA ARG A 178 7.91 18.69 -15.20
C ARG A 178 8.99 19.23 -16.14
N GLN A 179 9.54 20.40 -15.85
CA GLN A 179 10.65 20.95 -16.62
C GLN A 179 11.89 20.06 -16.58
N ALA A 180 12.15 19.42 -15.44
CA ALA A 180 13.32 18.58 -15.23
C ALA A 180 13.26 17.23 -15.94
N VAL A 181 12.06 16.65 -16.10
CA VAL A 181 11.87 15.27 -16.59
C VAL A 181 11.25 15.19 -18.00
N GLY A 182 10.73 16.29 -18.53
CA GLY A 182 10.09 16.32 -19.86
C GLY A 182 8.64 15.81 -19.82
N ARG A 183 8.02 15.71 -21.01
CA ARG A 183 6.59 15.37 -21.17
C ARG A 183 6.29 13.87 -21.17
N ASP A 184 7.27 13.04 -21.49
CA ASP A 184 7.07 11.58 -21.62
C ASP A 184 6.94 10.88 -20.25
N ILE A 185 7.36 11.53 -19.17
CA ILE A 185 7.27 11.02 -17.82
C ILE A 185 5.89 11.32 -17.23
N LYS A 186 5.19 10.27 -16.75
CA LYS A 186 3.91 10.42 -16.07
C LYS A 186 4.11 11.04 -14.69
N LEU A 187 3.27 11.99 -14.35
CA LEU A 187 3.25 12.61 -13.03
C LEU A 187 1.91 12.32 -12.35
N ARG A 188 1.98 11.74 -11.16
CA ARG A 188 0.90 11.58 -10.19
C ARG A 188 1.19 12.52 -9.03
N ILE A 189 0.18 13.10 -8.43
CA ILE A 189 0.39 13.93 -7.24
C ILE A 189 -0.40 13.38 -6.07
N ASP A 190 0.18 13.48 -4.88
CA ASP A 190 -0.46 13.07 -3.63
C ASP A 190 -0.40 14.22 -2.62
N ALA A 191 -1.56 14.75 -2.30
CA ALA A 191 -1.72 15.87 -1.37
C ALA A 191 -1.85 15.41 0.08
N ASN A 192 -2.02 14.11 0.35
CA ASN A 192 -2.19 13.54 1.69
C ASN A 192 -3.15 14.36 2.56
N GLN A 193 -4.35 14.67 2.03
CA GLN A 193 -5.42 15.39 2.73
C GLN A 193 -5.16 16.88 3.00
N ALA A 194 -4.16 17.50 2.39
CA ALA A 194 -3.66 18.80 2.83
C ALA A 194 -4.51 20.00 2.37
N TRP A 195 -5.35 19.85 1.33
CA TRP A 195 -6.10 20.96 0.77
C TRP A 195 -7.57 20.96 1.22
N ASN A 196 -8.24 22.12 1.16
CA ASN A 196 -9.69 22.15 1.13
C ASN A 196 -10.19 22.07 -0.32
N ALA A 197 -11.47 21.76 -0.51
CA ALA A 197 -12.03 21.47 -1.83
C ALA A 197 -11.85 22.63 -2.83
N LYS A 198 -12.08 23.89 -2.43
CA LYS A 198 -11.91 25.06 -3.32
C LYS A 198 -10.44 25.30 -3.66
N GLN A 199 -9.55 25.07 -2.69
CA GLN A 199 -8.11 25.19 -2.88
C GLN A 199 -7.60 24.13 -3.85
N ALA A 200 -8.05 22.86 -3.70
CA ALA A 200 -7.71 21.75 -4.58
C ALA A 200 -8.08 22.08 -6.05
N VAL A 201 -9.33 22.49 -6.31
CA VAL A 201 -9.76 22.86 -7.68
C VAL A 201 -8.91 23.99 -8.24
N ARG A 202 -8.64 25.04 -7.44
CA ARG A 202 -7.80 26.17 -7.90
C ARG A 202 -6.39 25.71 -8.29
N ILE A 203 -5.76 24.89 -7.45
CA ILE A 203 -4.39 24.39 -7.68
C ILE A 203 -4.34 23.49 -8.91
N LEU A 204 -5.29 22.55 -9.04
CA LEU A 204 -5.35 21.63 -10.17
C LEU A 204 -5.59 22.38 -11.49
N ASN A 205 -6.48 23.38 -11.51
CA ASN A 205 -6.70 24.21 -12.69
C ASN A 205 -5.42 25.00 -13.08
N GLN A 206 -4.71 25.56 -12.11
CA GLN A 206 -3.43 26.24 -12.37
C GLN A 206 -2.37 25.29 -12.94
N MET A 207 -2.32 24.04 -12.45
CA MET A 207 -1.41 23.00 -12.99
C MET A 207 -1.78 22.68 -14.45
N GLN A 208 -3.07 22.56 -14.74
CA GLN A 208 -3.56 22.31 -16.09
C GLN A 208 -3.30 23.46 -17.06
N GLU A 209 -3.57 24.71 -16.65
CA GLU A 209 -3.27 25.93 -17.44
C GLU A 209 -1.79 26.02 -17.80
N LYS A 210 -0.90 25.53 -16.94
CA LYS A 210 0.56 25.44 -17.18
C LYS A 210 0.97 24.22 -18.02
N GLY A 211 0.03 23.36 -18.39
CA GLY A 211 0.30 22.15 -19.17
C GLY A 211 1.19 21.13 -18.42
N LEU A 212 0.99 20.99 -17.09
CA LEU A 212 1.81 20.07 -16.28
C LEU A 212 1.42 18.61 -16.48
N ASP A 213 0.29 18.31 -17.13
CA ASP A 213 -0.14 16.97 -17.54
C ASP A 213 -0.09 15.95 -16.38
N ILE A 214 -0.95 16.16 -15.37
CA ILE A 214 -1.08 15.33 -14.18
C ILE A 214 -2.01 14.16 -14.47
N GLU A 215 -1.56 12.91 -14.26
CA GLU A 215 -2.35 11.69 -14.49
C GLU A 215 -3.55 11.60 -13.54
N PHE A 216 -3.34 11.90 -12.26
CA PHE A 216 -4.39 12.03 -11.24
C PHE A 216 -3.85 12.72 -9.97
N VAL A 217 -4.78 13.18 -9.13
CA VAL A 217 -4.51 13.66 -7.77
C VAL A 217 -5.02 12.67 -6.75
N GLU A 218 -4.15 12.24 -5.83
CA GLU A 218 -4.47 11.36 -4.71
C GLU A 218 -4.82 12.18 -3.48
N GLN A 219 -5.95 11.86 -2.85
CA GLN A 219 -6.51 12.38 -1.61
C GLN A 219 -6.29 13.89 -1.41
N PRO A 220 -6.91 14.74 -2.25
CA PRO A 220 -6.70 16.19 -2.19
C PRO A 220 -7.23 16.83 -0.91
N VAL A 221 -8.31 16.28 -0.32
CA VAL A 221 -9.03 16.84 0.84
C VAL A 221 -9.03 15.86 2.01
N PRO A 222 -9.36 16.31 3.25
CA PRO A 222 -9.45 15.41 4.42
C PRO A 222 -10.31 14.17 4.15
N ALA A 223 -9.90 13.02 4.69
CA ALA A 223 -10.53 11.71 4.46
C ALA A 223 -12.04 11.68 4.77
N ALA A 224 -12.48 12.44 5.79
CA ALA A 224 -13.88 12.52 6.20
C ALA A 224 -14.72 13.47 5.32
N ASP A 225 -14.08 14.33 4.50
CA ASP A 225 -14.76 15.33 3.66
C ASP A 225 -15.13 14.73 2.29
N LEU A 226 -16.09 13.79 2.28
CA LEU A 226 -16.55 13.17 1.03
C LEU A 226 -17.29 14.14 0.12
N GLU A 227 -17.98 15.14 0.66
CA GLU A 227 -18.64 16.18 -0.13
C GLU A 227 -17.61 17.07 -0.81
N GLY A 228 -16.55 17.43 -0.10
CA GLY A 228 -15.41 18.15 -0.67
C GLY A 228 -14.66 17.33 -1.73
N MET A 229 -14.47 16.03 -1.50
CA MET A 229 -13.89 15.14 -2.51
C MET A 229 -14.75 15.12 -3.78
N GLN A 230 -16.07 14.91 -3.65
CA GLN A 230 -17.01 14.92 -4.77
C GLN A 230 -17.03 16.29 -5.49
N TYR A 231 -16.88 17.38 -4.73
CA TYR A 231 -16.76 18.71 -5.31
C TYR A 231 -15.52 18.83 -6.18
N VAL A 232 -14.35 18.35 -5.71
CA VAL A 232 -13.10 18.36 -6.52
C VAL A 232 -13.28 17.52 -7.77
N THR A 233 -13.77 16.29 -7.65
CA THR A 233 -14.00 15.36 -8.77
C THR A 233 -14.88 15.96 -9.86
N ARG A 234 -15.87 16.78 -9.50
CA ARG A 234 -16.80 17.41 -10.46
C ARG A 234 -16.28 18.70 -11.10
N HIS A 235 -15.29 19.36 -10.49
CA HIS A 235 -14.86 20.70 -10.90
C HIS A 235 -13.39 20.78 -11.33
N ALA A 236 -12.64 19.70 -11.22
CA ALA A 236 -11.29 19.57 -11.78
C ALA A 236 -11.33 18.58 -12.94
N ASP A 237 -10.57 18.87 -14.00
CA ASP A 237 -10.43 17.92 -15.13
C ASP A 237 -9.41 16.80 -14.81
N VAL A 238 -8.56 17.02 -13.80
CA VAL A 238 -7.61 15.99 -13.31
C VAL A 238 -8.37 14.94 -12.51
N PRO A 239 -8.28 13.65 -12.88
CA PRO A 239 -8.94 12.59 -12.14
C PRO A 239 -8.55 12.55 -10.66
N VAL A 240 -9.48 12.19 -9.79
CA VAL A 240 -9.29 12.10 -8.33
C VAL A 240 -9.22 10.66 -7.89
N LEU A 241 -8.17 10.33 -7.12
CA LEU A 241 -7.98 9.02 -6.48
C LEU A 241 -8.25 9.13 -4.98
N ALA A 242 -9.16 8.29 -4.46
CA ALA A 242 -9.44 8.19 -3.03
C ALA A 242 -8.45 7.23 -2.35
N ASP A 243 -7.68 7.71 -1.37
CA ASP A 243 -6.75 6.92 -0.54
C ASP A 243 -7.25 6.83 0.90
N GLU A 244 -7.01 7.84 1.72
CA GLU A 244 -7.37 7.80 3.15
C GLU A 244 -8.89 7.83 3.41
N SER A 245 -9.70 8.05 2.39
CA SER A 245 -11.16 7.90 2.47
C SER A 245 -11.64 6.44 2.31
N VAL A 246 -10.75 5.46 2.07
CA VAL A 246 -11.09 4.07 1.81
C VAL A 246 -10.33 3.12 2.74
N PHE A 247 -10.96 2.77 3.86
CA PHE A 247 -10.44 1.81 4.86
C PHE A 247 -11.17 0.47 4.86
N SER A 248 -12.23 0.34 4.08
CA SER A 248 -13.04 -0.87 4.05
C SER A 248 -13.73 -1.06 2.70
N PRO A 249 -14.23 -2.27 2.42
CA PRO A 249 -15.11 -2.48 1.26
C PRO A 249 -16.37 -1.58 1.27
N ALA A 250 -16.89 -1.25 2.46
CA ALA A 250 -18.04 -0.35 2.59
C ALA A 250 -17.70 1.08 2.21
N ASP A 251 -16.51 1.58 2.59
CA ASP A 251 -16.04 2.90 2.18
C ASP A 251 -15.85 2.97 0.66
N ALA A 252 -15.22 1.95 0.07
CA ALA A 252 -15.04 1.86 -1.38
C ALA A 252 -16.37 1.91 -2.12
N LEU A 253 -17.37 1.13 -1.68
CA LEU A 253 -18.72 1.16 -2.23
C LEU A 253 -19.34 2.56 -2.12
N ARG A 254 -19.19 3.23 -0.99
CA ARG A 254 -19.69 4.59 -0.78
C ARG A 254 -19.07 5.59 -1.74
N ILE A 255 -17.73 5.54 -1.94
CA ILE A 255 -17.01 6.39 -2.91
C ILE A 255 -17.57 6.17 -4.32
N MET A 256 -17.69 4.91 -4.74
CA MET A 256 -18.18 4.56 -6.09
C MET A 256 -19.64 4.97 -6.30
N GLN A 257 -20.51 4.73 -5.32
CA GLN A 257 -21.94 5.07 -5.39
C GLN A 257 -22.18 6.58 -5.47
N THR A 258 -21.38 7.36 -4.75
CA THR A 258 -21.53 8.82 -4.73
C THR A 258 -20.77 9.52 -5.84
N GLY A 259 -19.85 8.82 -6.52
CA GLY A 259 -18.94 9.45 -7.49
C GLY A 259 -18.03 10.47 -6.82
N ALA A 260 -17.57 10.17 -5.59
CA ALA A 260 -16.71 11.07 -4.84
C ALA A 260 -15.25 11.05 -5.32
N ALA A 261 -14.87 10.02 -6.08
CA ALA A 261 -13.58 9.92 -6.75
C ALA A 261 -13.71 9.10 -8.03
N ASP A 262 -12.75 9.23 -8.94
CA ASP A 262 -12.67 8.50 -10.22
C ASP A 262 -11.95 7.16 -10.06
N LEU A 263 -11.01 7.07 -9.09
CA LEU A 263 -10.21 5.89 -8.80
C LEU A 263 -10.18 5.61 -7.29
N VAL A 264 -9.83 4.37 -6.93
CA VAL A 264 -9.70 3.94 -5.53
C VAL A 264 -8.31 3.35 -5.29
N ASN A 265 -7.63 3.79 -4.21
CA ASN A 265 -6.36 3.22 -3.79
C ASN A 265 -6.58 2.12 -2.74
N ILE A 266 -6.26 0.88 -3.11
CA ILE A 266 -6.21 -0.26 -2.20
C ILE A 266 -4.85 -0.26 -1.51
N LYS A 267 -4.85 -0.22 -0.16
CA LYS A 267 -3.66 -0.53 0.66
C LYS A 267 -4.06 -1.60 1.67
N LEU A 268 -3.30 -2.68 1.72
CA LEU A 268 -3.63 -3.83 2.59
C LEU A 268 -3.72 -3.40 4.05
N MET A 269 -2.87 -2.46 4.47
CA MET A 269 -2.85 -1.92 5.84
C MET A 269 -4.10 -1.11 6.19
N LYS A 270 -4.75 -0.48 5.21
CA LYS A 270 -6.02 0.23 5.44
C LYS A 270 -7.20 -0.73 5.49
N CYS A 271 -7.29 -1.65 4.56
CA CYS A 271 -8.47 -2.51 4.44
C CYS A 271 -8.41 -3.80 5.29
N GLY A 272 -7.27 -4.09 5.95
CA GLY A 272 -7.14 -5.25 6.82
C GLY A 272 -6.76 -6.53 6.08
N GLY A 273 -6.01 -6.44 4.96
CA GLY A 273 -5.40 -7.56 4.28
C GLY A 273 -6.00 -7.90 2.90
N ILE A 274 -5.53 -9.01 2.33
CA ILE A 274 -5.89 -9.50 0.99
C ILE A 274 -7.40 -9.79 0.89
N THR A 275 -7.99 -10.40 1.91
CA THR A 275 -9.41 -10.80 1.92
C THR A 275 -10.35 -9.61 1.67
N ASN A 276 -10.15 -8.48 2.34
CA ASN A 276 -10.96 -7.29 2.11
C ASN A 276 -10.55 -6.55 0.84
N ALA A 277 -9.27 -6.56 0.47
CA ALA A 277 -8.80 -5.99 -0.79
C ALA A 277 -9.45 -6.67 -2.01
N LEU A 278 -9.66 -7.99 -1.98
CA LEU A 278 -10.42 -8.71 -3.00
C LEU A 278 -11.88 -8.23 -3.11
N ARG A 279 -12.53 -7.96 -1.99
CA ARG A 279 -13.89 -7.42 -1.96
C ARG A 279 -13.97 -6.01 -2.56
N ILE A 280 -12.97 -5.16 -2.28
CA ILE A 280 -12.84 -3.83 -2.91
C ILE A 280 -12.63 -3.97 -4.42
N ALA A 281 -11.69 -4.82 -4.86
CA ALA A 281 -11.42 -5.05 -6.27
C ALA A 281 -12.66 -5.59 -7.01
N ALA A 282 -13.40 -6.52 -6.42
CA ALA A 282 -14.63 -7.05 -7.00
C ALA A 282 -15.74 -5.98 -7.12
N ALA A 283 -15.89 -5.12 -6.12
CA ALA A 283 -16.81 -3.99 -6.19
C ALA A 283 -16.40 -3.01 -7.30
N ALA A 284 -15.12 -2.69 -7.38
CA ALA A 284 -14.58 -1.81 -8.41
C ALA A 284 -14.80 -2.35 -9.83
N GLU A 285 -14.63 -3.67 -10.04
CA GLU A 285 -14.95 -4.32 -11.31
C GLU A 285 -16.43 -4.13 -11.71
N VAL A 286 -17.35 -4.26 -10.76
CA VAL A 286 -18.79 -4.07 -10.99
C VAL A 286 -19.15 -2.63 -11.36
N TYR A 287 -18.48 -1.66 -10.70
CA TYR A 287 -18.71 -0.23 -10.95
C TYR A 287 -17.91 0.32 -12.13
N GLY A 288 -16.96 -0.45 -12.68
CA GLY A 288 -16.06 0.02 -13.75
C GLY A 288 -15.06 1.08 -13.26
N VAL A 289 -14.73 1.10 -11.97
CA VAL A 289 -13.79 2.05 -11.35
C VAL A 289 -12.42 1.40 -11.26
N GLU A 290 -11.41 2.01 -11.87
CA GLU A 290 -10.04 1.49 -11.80
C GLU A 290 -9.46 1.61 -10.37
N CYS A 291 -8.62 0.64 -10.01
CA CYS A 291 -7.92 0.66 -8.74
C CYS A 291 -6.42 0.94 -8.93
N MET A 292 -5.86 1.69 -8.01
CA MET A 292 -4.44 1.64 -7.68
C MET A 292 -4.24 0.64 -6.53
N ILE A 293 -3.07 0.01 -6.47
CA ILE A 293 -2.60 -0.61 -5.24
C ILE A 293 -1.38 0.16 -4.76
N GLY A 294 -1.43 0.57 -3.50
CA GLY A 294 -0.35 1.29 -2.86
C GLY A 294 0.15 0.58 -1.61
N CYS A 295 1.24 1.10 -1.06
CA CYS A 295 1.79 0.68 0.23
C CYS A 295 1.93 1.88 1.19
N MET A 296 2.18 1.57 2.46
CA MET A 296 2.77 2.52 3.40
C MET A 296 4.30 2.54 3.19
N LEU A 297 5.07 3.05 4.14
CA LEU A 297 6.48 2.69 4.22
C LEU A 297 6.55 1.33 4.91
N GLU A 298 6.78 0.31 4.13
CA GLU A 298 6.70 -1.10 4.50
C GLU A 298 7.94 -1.83 3.99
N ALA A 299 8.37 -2.87 4.70
CA ALA A 299 9.37 -3.77 4.18
C ALA A 299 8.74 -4.74 3.16
N LYS A 300 9.41 -5.83 2.85
CA LYS A 300 9.09 -6.60 1.64
C LYS A 300 7.89 -7.54 1.79
N ILE A 301 7.55 -8.06 2.98
CA ILE A 301 6.50 -9.09 3.10
C ILE A 301 5.14 -8.51 2.75
N SER A 302 4.78 -7.39 3.34
CA SER A 302 3.49 -6.75 3.10
C SER A 302 3.37 -6.21 1.68
N VAL A 303 4.45 -5.61 1.15
CA VAL A 303 4.48 -5.15 -0.24
C VAL A 303 4.40 -6.34 -1.21
N ASN A 304 5.06 -7.47 -0.90
CA ASN A 304 4.93 -8.70 -1.68
C ASN A 304 3.47 -9.22 -1.71
N ALA A 305 2.75 -9.16 -0.59
CA ALA A 305 1.32 -9.51 -0.57
C ALA A 305 0.48 -8.59 -1.48
N ALA A 306 0.83 -7.30 -1.54
CA ALA A 306 0.22 -6.36 -2.48
C ALA A 306 0.58 -6.68 -3.94
N VAL A 307 1.82 -7.11 -4.22
CA VAL A 307 2.24 -7.60 -5.55
C VAL A 307 1.44 -8.83 -5.98
N GLU A 308 1.20 -9.78 -5.07
CA GLU A 308 0.37 -10.97 -5.33
C GLU A 308 -1.03 -10.55 -5.82
N LEU A 309 -1.67 -9.59 -5.13
CA LEU A 309 -2.98 -9.08 -5.51
C LEU A 309 -2.94 -8.30 -6.83
N ALA A 310 -1.94 -7.43 -7.03
CA ALA A 310 -1.76 -6.67 -8.27
C ALA A 310 -1.57 -7.59 -9.48
N CYS A 311 -0.81 -8.66 -9.32
CA CYS A 311 -0.59 -9.66 -10.35
C CYS A 311 -1.83 -10.52 -10.64
N ALA A 312 -2.76 -10.61 -9.69
CA ALA A 312 -3.97 -11.39 -9.81
C ALA A 312 -5.14 -10.65 -10.48
N LYS A 313 -5.28 -9.34 -10.27
CA LYS A 313 -6.49 -8.57 -10.63
C LYS A 313 -6.23 -7.53 -11.72
N LYS A 314 -6.96 -7.63 -12.83
CA LYS A 314 -6.84 -6.69 -13.97
C LYS A 314 -7.35 -5.29 -13.66
N ILE A 315 -8.32 -5.16 -12.75
CA ILE A 315 -8.89 -3.87 -12.35
C ILE A 315 -7.87 -2.98 -11.62
N ILE A 316 -6.80 -3.58 -11.07
CA ILE A 316 -5.66 -2.86 -10.50
C ILE A 316 -4.73 -2.45 -11.64
N THR A 317 -4.90 -1.24 -12.13
CA THR A 317 -4.19 -0.69 -13.30
C THR A 317 -3.04 0.24 -12.93
N LYS A 318 -3.03 0.77 -11.71
CA LYS A 318 -2.02 1.68 -11.18
C LYS A 318 -1.29 1.01 -10.01
N ILE A 319 0.03 1.15 -10.00
CA ILE A 319 0.90 0.51 -9.00
C ILE A 319 1.75 1.58 -8.34
N ASP A 320 1.80 1.55 -7.00
CA ASP A 320 2.58 2.43 -6.11
C ASP A 320 3.16 1.56 -4.97
N LEU A 321 4.15 0.72 -5.34
CA LEU A 321 4.74 -0.31 -4.48
C LEU A 321 6.27 -0.13 -4.39
N ASP A 322 6.71 1.09 -4.13
CA ASP A 322 8.11 1.48 -4.08
C ASP A 322 8.79 1.26 -2.71
N GLY A 323 8.06 0.85 -1.67
CA GLY A 323 8.59 0.67 -0.31
C GLY A 323 9.92 -0.09 -0.24
N PRO A 324 10.03 -1.32 -0.80
CA PRO A 324 11.27 -2.10 -0.74
C PRO A 324 12.47 -1.45 -1.43
N VAL A 325 12.29 -0.72 -2.53
CA VAL A 325 13.40 -0.04 -3.23
C VAL A 325 13.84 1.25 -2.54
N LEU A 326 13.04 1.79 -1.63
CA LEU A 326 13.41 2.91 -0.76
C LEU A 326 14.28 2.46 0.42
N CYS A 327 14.20 1.19 0.83
CA CYS A 327 15.03 0.60 1.87
C CYS A 327 16.49 0.47 1.42
N SER A 328 17.43 0.68 2.35
CA SER A 328 18.86 0.52 2.09
C SER A 328 19.29 -0.94 1.95
N GLU A 329 18.56 -1.85 2.61
CA GLU A 329 18.81 -3.29 2.67
C GLU A 329 17.50 -4.08 2.55
N ASP A 330 17.57 -5.32 2.06
CA ASP A 330 16.47 -6.28 2.11
C ASP A 330 16.80 -7.39 3.11
N HIS A 331 15.99 -7.50 4.15
CA HIS A 331 16.18 -8.50 5.23
C HIS A 331 15.33 -9.75 5.04
N ILE A 332 14.55 -9.84 3.96
CA ILE A 332 13.58 -10.90 3.72
C ILE A 332 14.07 -11.79 2.58
N LEU A 333 14.10 -13.10 2.82
CA LEU A 333 14.51 -14.10 1.84
C LEU A 333 13.29 -14.56 1.01
N GLY A 334 13.47 -14.66 -0.29
CA GLY A 334 12.40 -15.07 -1.22
C GLY A 334 11.40 -13.95 -1.52
N GLY A 335 10.20 -14.33 -1.96
CA GLY A 335 9.15 -13.40 -2.39
C GLY A 335 9.38 -12.79 -3.78
N ALA A 336 8.68 -11.72 -4.09
CA ALA A 336 8.81 -10.99 -5.35
C ALA A 336 10.19 -10.36 -5.50
N VAL A 337 10.61 -10.18 -6.75
CA VAL A 337 11.86 -9.50 -7.11
C VAL A 337 11.54 -8.07 -7.49
N PHE A 338 12.21 -7.13 -6.80
CA PHE A 338 12.10 -5.68 -7.03
C PHE A 338 13.37 -5.21 -7.73
N ASP A 339 13.25 -4.88 -9.02
CA ASP A 339 14.32 -4.35 -9.86
C ASP A 339 13.91 -2.96 -10.35
N GLU A 340 14.21 -1.95 -9.53
CA GLU A 340 13.76 -0.56 -9.72
C GLU A 340 12.23 -0.52 -9.96
N LYS A 341 11.77 -0.03 -11.09
CA LYS A 341 10.33 0.01 -11.42
C LYS A 341 9.72 -1.36 -11.72
N ASN A 342 10.52 -2.36 -12.04
CA ASN A 342 10.02 -3.67 -12.46
C ASN A 342 9.87 -4.58 -11.26
N ILE A 343 8.67 -5.13 -11.07
CA ILE A 343 8.40 -6.07 -10.01
C ILE A 343 7.91 -7.37 -10.63
N THR A 344 8.57 -8.47 -10.28
CA THR A 344 8.20 -9.81 -10.74
C THR A 344 7.74 -10.64 -9.57
N VAL A 345 6.51 -11.16 -9.64
CA VAL A 345 5.95 -12.03 -8.60
C VAL A 345 6.64 -13.38 -8.58
N SER A 346 6.74 -14.01 -7.40
CA SER A 346 7.30 -15.35 -7.26
C SER A 346 6.35 -16.43 -7.79
N ASP A 347 6.89 -17.49 -8.39
CA ASP A 347 6.13 -18.72 -8.74
C ASP A 347 6.18 -19.78 -7.62
N ALA A 348 6.87 -19.51 -6.50
CA ALA A 348 6.92 -20.42 -5.36
C ALA A 348 5.56 -20.51 -4.64
N PRO A 349 5.25 -21.62 -3.95
CA PRO A 349 4.05 -21.77 -3.17
C PRO A 349 3.90 -20.66 -2.11
N GLY A 350 2.65 -20.28 -1.82
CA GLY A 350 2.36 -19.17 -0.93
C GLY A 350 2.74 -17.84 -1.56
N MET A 351 3.30 -16.95 -0.77
CA MET A 351 3.90 -15.69 -1.19
C MET A 351 5.39 -15.84 -1.57
N GLY A 352 5.92 -17.06 -1.53
CA GLY A 352 7.32 -17.36 -1.84
C GLY A 352 8.32 -16.88 -0.79
N ILE A 353 7.89 -16.46 0.38
CA ILE A 353 8.75 -16.03 1.48
C ILE A 353 9.45 -17.25 2.09
N GLN A 354 10.76 -17.16 2.30
CA GLN A 354 11.59 -18.25 2.82
C GLN A 354 12.13 -17.95 4.25
N GLY A 355 11.79 -16.80 4.81
CA GLY A 355 12.24 -16.34 6.11
C GLY A 355 13.07 -15.05 6.04
N PHE A 356 14.02 -14.93 6.96
CA PHE A 356 14.77 -13.71 7.18
C PHE A 356 16.28 -13.93 7.15
N VAL A 357 17.01 -12.87 6.81
CA VAL A 357 18.47 -12.84 7.01
C VAL A 357 18.76 -13.02 8.50
N PRO A 358 19.67 -13.93 8.90
CA PRO A 358 19.96 -14.22 10.30
C PRO A 358 20.27 -12.96 11.12
N GLY A 359 19.63 -12.83 12.29
CA GLY A 359 19.83 -11.72 13.22
C GLY A 359 19.15 -10.40 12.85
N LYS A 360 18.33 -10.37 11.79
CA LYS A 360 17.64 -9.15 11.33
C LYS A 360 16.21 -8.99 11.90
N VAL A 361 15.66 -10.03 12.51
CA VAL A 361 14.38 -9.97 13.22
C VAL A 361 14.63 -10.11 14.72
N SER A 362 14.08 -9.18 15.49
CA SER A 362 14.05 -9.23 16.95
C SER A 362 12.72 -9.84 17.38
N TYR A 363 12.72 -11.13 17.70
CA TYR A 363 11.51 -11.80 18.19
C TYR A 363 11.15 -11.36 19.60
N LEU A 364 9.86 -11.38 19.88
CA LEU A 364 9.30 -11.11 21.21
C LEU A 364 9.08 -12.44 21.90
N ASP A 365 9.45 -12.48 23.21
CA ASP A 365 9.31 -13.67 24.06
C ASP A 365 7.84 -13.96 24.38
#